data_875eb082badaf5cb215bc0f4c2f7fed0
#
_entry.id   875eb082badaf5cb215bc0f4c2f7fed0
#
_cell.length_a   1.000
_cell.length_b   1.000
_cell.length_c   1.000
_cell.angle_alpha   90.00
_cell.angle_beta   90.00
_cell.angle_gamma   90.00
#
_symmetry.space_group_name_H-M   'P 1'
#
loop_
_entity.id
_entity.type
_entity.pdbx_description
1 polymer ?
#
loop_
_entity_poly.entity_id
_entity_poly.type
_entity_poly.pdbx_seq_one_letter_code
_entity_poly.pdbx_strand_id
1 'polypeptide(L)'
;MNNTLLPDLATFVLIVDQGSFSAAARVSGATPSAMSRCVSRLEQALGNKLLHRTTRKLRLSESGRSVYEHAQMMLDAARQAMNAGSSVQDIAQGTLTISVPKAVGRFVIHPLMREFLVRYPQVDVRLRLEDRYMDLIDDGVDLALRITDSPSPGLHGKPLIPIKHLICATPEYLRQHGTPEKPEDLRQHSCISLGETPADSRWKFRKRGKSETIQTHGRYAANHTGVRLDAVLNHLGIGSLPLFTASAALARGEIVQVLPDWEFISDYSGQLWLLWSSGKHMPARMRAMIDYLSEKMPLVSLTAPY
;
A
#
# COMPACT_ATOMS: atom_id res chain seq x y z
N MET A 1 34.88 -4.01 4.10
CA MET A 1 33.65 -4.58 3.49
C MET A 1 34.08 -5.47 2.34
N ASN A 2 33.67 -6.73 2.30
CA ASN A 2 34.16 -7.68 1.27
C ASN A 2 33.30 -7.49 0.00
N ASN A 3 33.76 -6.64 -0.93
CA ASN A 3 33.04 -6.29 -2.15
C ASN A 3 32.77 -7.49 -3.09
N THR A 4 33.34 -8.66 -2.81
CA THR A 4 33.16 -9.87 -3.62
C THR A 4 31.78 -10.50 -3.48
N LEU A 5 31.00 -10.13 -2.44
CA LEU A 5 29.64 -10.64 -2.19
C LEU A 5 28.52 -9.86 -2.87
N LEU A 6 28.78 -8.69 -3.43
CA LEU A 6 27.75 -7.88 -4.10
C LEU A 6 27.05 -8.61 -5.25
N PRO A 7 27.77 -9.35 -6.14
CA PRO A 7 27.13 -10.14 -7.19
C PRO A 7 26.27 -11.29 -6.63
N ASP A 8 26.68 -11.85 -5.48
CA ASP A 8 25.91 -12.93 -4.83
C ASP A 8 24.62 -12.41 -4.18
N LEU A 9 24.66 -11.20 -3.60
CA LEU A 9 23.46 -10.51 -3.12
C LEU A 9 22.48 -10.22 -4.26
N ALA A 10 22.98 -9.75 -5.41
CA ALA A 10 22.15 -9.54 -6.61
C ALA A 10 21.52 -10.85 -7.11
N THR A 11 22.29 -11.93 -7.12
CA THR A 11 21.82 -13.27 -7.49
C THR A 11 20.78 -13.79 -6.51
N PHE A 12 20.99 -13.58 -5.23
CA PHE A 12 20.03 -13.96 -4.18
C PHE A 12 18.68 -13.25 -4.34
N VAL A 13 18.70 -11.94 -4.57
CA VAL A 13 17.48 -11.15 -4.85
C VAL A 13 16.76 -11.71 -6.08
N LEU A 14 17.47 -11.93 -7.19
CA LEU A 14 16.89 -12.50 -8.41
C LEU A 14 16.21 -13.87 -8.16
N ILE A 15 16.81 -14.75 -7.35
CA ILE A 15 16.23 -16.06 -7.04
C ILE A 15 14.93 -15.92 -6.24
N VAL A 16 14.89 -14.99 -5.30
CA VAL A 16 13.70 -14.71 -4.48
C VAL A 16 12.57 -14.15 -5.35
N ASP A 17 12.89 -13.16 -6.20
CA ASP A 17 11.95 -12.50 -7.11
C ASP A 17 11.33 -13.48 -8.11
N GLN A 18 12.13 -14.41 -8.65
CA GLN A 18 11.68 -15.41 -9.61
C GLN A 18 11.04 -16.66 -8.95
N GLY A 19 11.04 -16.74 -7.62
CA GLY A 19 10.46 -17.82 -6.84
C GLY A 19 11.12 -19.19 -7.02
N SER A 20 12.15 -19.30 -7.89
CA SER A 20 12.90 -20.56 -8.09
C SER A 20 14.28 -20.34 -8.70
N PHE A 21 15.21 -21.28 -8.36
CA PHE A 21 16.55 -21.28 -8.94
C PHE A 21 16.55 -21.46 -10.47
N SER A 22 15.65 -22.28 -10.99
CA SER A 22 15.55 -22.54 -12.43
C SER A 22 15.00 -21.35 -13.21
N ALA A 23 14.03 -20.61 -12.65
CA ALA A 23 13.50 -19.40 -13.27
C ALA A 23 14.56 -18.26 -13.26
N ALA A 24 15.23 -18.07 -12.14
CA ALA A 24 16.32 -17.09 -12.02
C ALA A 24 17.48 -17.40 -13.01
N ALA A 25 17.84 -18.65 -13.13
CA ALA A 25 18.88 -19.10 -14.06
C ALA A 25 18.53 -18.77 -15.53
N ARG A 26 17.27 -18.99 -15.94
CA ARG A 26 16.79 -18.62 -17.28
C ARG A 26 16.92 -17.13 -17.56
N VAL A 27 16.50 -16.30 -16.60
CA VAL A 27 16.53 -14.85 -16.75
C VAL A 27 17.96 -14.30 -16.84
N SER A 28 18.89 -14.91 -16.08
CA SER A 28 20.30 -14.43 -16.03
C SER A 28 21.21 -15.07 -17.06
N GLY A 29 20.75 -16.07 -17.84
CA GLY A 29 21.60 -16.84 -18.75
C GLY A 29 22.59 -17.76 -18.03
N ALA A 30 22.37 -18.09 -16.77
CA ALA A 30 23.23 -18.94 -15.95
C ALA A 30 22.63 -20.35 -15.78
N THR A 31 23.33 -21.22 -15.02
CA THR A 31 22.82 -22.55 -14.67
C THR A 31 22.23 -22.56 -13.26
N PRO A 32 21.20 -23.41 -12.96
CA PRO A 32 20.65 -23.52 -11.61
C PRO A 32 21.70 -23.89 -10.55
N SER A 33 22.72 -24.69 -10.93
CA SER A 33 23.82 -25.05 -10.03
C SER A 33 24.72 -23.84 -9.71
N ALA A 34 24.95 -22.95 -10.68
CA ALA A 34 25.68 -21.69 -10.44
C ALA A 34 24.93 -20.79 -9.47
N MET A 35 23.63 -20.61 -9.66
CA MET A 35 22.75 -19.88 -8.76
C MET A 35 22.80 -20.44 -7.32
N SER A 36 22.71 -21.78 -7.18
CA SER A 36 22.79 -22.42 -5.87
C SER A 36 24.14 -22.21 -5.20
N ARG A 37 25.25 -22.23 -5.94
CA ARG A 37 26.59 -21.94 -5.40
C ARG A 37 26.70 -20.48 -4.90
N CYS A 38 26.16 -19.51 -5.63
CA CYS A 38 26.15 -18.11 -5.21
C CYS A 38 25.43 -17.94 -3.85
N VAL A 39 24.25 -18.52 -3.71
CA VAL A 39 23.52 -18.47 -2.43
C VAL A 39 24.28 -19.18 -1.32
N SER A 40 24.85 -20.36 -1.58
CA SER A 40 25.61 -21.09 -0.57
C SER A 40 26.86 -20.32 -0.09
N ARG A 41 27.56 -19.65 -1.00
CA ARG A 41 28.69 -18.77 -0.66
C ARG A 41 28.26 -17.58 0.17
N LEU A 42 27.12 -16.97 -0.17
CA LEU A 42 26.53 -15.85 0.59
C LEU A 42 26.13 -16.30 2.01
N GLU A 43 25.41 -17.44 2.14
CA GLU A 43 25.03 -18.01 3.41
C GLU A 43 26.24 -18.33 4.29
N GLN A 44 27.29 -18.89 3.69
CA GLN A 44 28.54 -19.18 4.40
C GLN A 44 29.24 -17.92 4.91
N ALA A 45 29.28 -16.86 4.06
CA ALA A 45 29.91 -15.59 4.43
C ALA A 45 29.14 -14.85 5.52
N LEU A 46 27.81 -14.97 5.56
CA LEU A 46 26.95 -14.34 6.56
C LEU A 46 26.74 -15.21 7.81
N GLY A 47 27.16 -16.48 7.78
CA GLY A 47 26.98 -17.42 8.88
C GLY A 47 25.52 -17.83 9.15
N ASN A 48 24.61 -17.51 8.23
CA ASN A 48 23.16 -17.73 8.40
C ASN A 48 22.54 -18.35 7.15
N LYS A 49 21.53 -19.21 7.35
CA LYS A 49 20.68 -19.69 6.26
C LYS A 49 19.70 -18.60 5.85
N LEU A 50 19.66 -18.30 4.56
CA LEU A 50 18.78 -17.30 3.98
C LEU A 50 17.52 -17.92 3.38
N LEU A 51 17.62 -19.18 2.90
CA LEU A 51 16.54 -19.88 2.24
C LEU A 51 16.23 -21.21 2.92
N HIS A 52 14.95 -21.47 3.16
CA HIS A 52 14.44 -22.80 3.47
C HIS A 52 14.10 -23.51 2.17
N ARG A 53 14.79 -24.63 1.89
CA ARG A 53 14.56 -25.48 0.72
C ARG A 53 13.52 -26.53 1.09
N THR A 54 12.32 -26.43 0.56
CA THR A 54 11.38 -27.55 0.50
C THR A 54 11.24 -28.00 -0.95
N THR A 55 10.91 -29.26 -1.17
CA THR A 55 10.78 -29.85 -2.54
C THR A 55 9.73 -29.16 -3.42
N ARG A 56 8.90 -28.26 -2.85
CA ARG A 56 7.79 -27.62 -3.57
C ARG A 56 7.79 -26.09 -3.54
N LYS A 57 8.48 -25.42 -2.60
CA LYS A 57 8.48 -23.96 -2.49
C LYS A 57 9.79 -23.42 -1.92
N LEU A 58 10.25 -22.30 -2.48
CA LEU A 58 11.31 -21.47 -1.93
C LEU A 58 10.71 -20.55 -0.86
N ARG A 59 11.29 -20.54 0.35
CA ARG A 59 10.88 -19.63 1.43
C ARG A 59 12.10 -18.95 2.03
N LEU A 60 11.96 -17.66 2.31
CA LEU A 60 12.96 -16.91 3.08
C LEU A 60 12.97 -17.35 4.55
N SER A 61 14.14 -17.45 5.15
CA SER A 61 14.31 -17.45 6.61
C SER A 61 14.09 -16.02 7.15
N GLU A 62 14.06 -15.85 8.45
CA GLU A 62 14.01 -14.53 9.09
C GLU A 62 15.23 -13.67 8.69
N SER A 63 16.45 -14.23 8.81
CA SER A 63 17.68 -13.59 8.32
C SER A 63 17.63 -13.34 6.82
N GLY A 64 17.06 -14.27 6.04
CA GLY A 64 16.90 -14.13 4.59
C GLY A 64 16.02 -12.97 4.22
N ARG A 65 14.94 -12.70 4.96
CA ARG A 65 14.06 -11.55 4.74
C ARG A 65 14.80 -10.24 4.95
N SER A 66 15.48 -10.09 6.08
CA SER A 66 16.26 -8.88 6.37
C SER A 66 17.36 -8.64 5.33
N VAL A 67 18.11 -9.69 4.94
CA VAL A 67 19.13 -9.58 3.89
C VAL A 67 18.53 -9.23 2.53
N TYR A 68 17.36 -9.77 2.18
CA TYR A 68 16.66 -9.48 0.94
C TYR A 68 16.27 -8.00 0.85
N GLU A 69 15.66 -7.44 1.91
CA GLU A 69 15.25 -6.03 1.97
C GLU A 69 16.45 -5.09 1.79
N HIS A 70 17.54 -5.33 2.51
CA HIS A 70 18.76 -4.50 2.38
C HIS A 70 19.47 -4.68 1.03
N ALA A 71 19.49 -5.90 0.47
CA ALA A 71 20.05 -6.15 -0.84
C ALA A 71 19.25 -5.48 -1.96
N GLN A 72 17.92 -5.41 -1.85
CA GLN A 72 17.08 -4.64 -2.77
C GLN A 72 17.43 -3.15 -2.73
N MET A 73 17.51 -2.54 -1.54
CA MET A 73 17.90 -1.13 -1.39
C MET A 73 19.27 -0.85 -2.01
N MET A 74 20.24 -1.74 -1.80
CA MET A 74 21.58 -1.63 -2.41
C MET A 74 21.52 -1.67 -3.94
N LEU A 75 20.76 -2.60 -4.52
CA LEU A 75 20.61 -2.71 -5.98
C LEU A 75 19.90 -1.50 -6.57
N ASP A 76 18.93 -0.93 -5.87
CA ASP A 76 18.25 0.29 -6.30
C ASP A 76 19.18 1.50 -6.27
N ALA A 77 20.01 1.64 -5.22
CA ALA A 77 21.03 2.69 -5.16
C ALA A 77 22.08 2.53 -6.27
N ALA A 78 22.51 1.30 -6.55
CA ALA A 78 23.45 1.04 -7.65
C ALA A 78 22.84 1.40 -9.02
N ARG A 79 21.56 1.06 -9.26
CA ARG A 79 20.85 1.46 -10.49
C ARG A 79 20.74 3.00 -10.60
N GLN A 80 20.44 3.69 -9.51
CA GLN A 80 20.38 5.15 -9.48
C GLN A 80 21.75 5.77 -9.83
N ALA A 81 22.83 5.25 -9.27
CA ALA A 81 24.18 5.71 -9.57
C ALA A 81 24.59 5.48 -11.04
N MET A 82 24.25 4.30 -11.61
CA MET A 82 24.49 4.00 -13.02
C MET A 82 23.68 4.92 -13.95
N ASN A 83 22.46 5.25 -13.59
CA ASN A 83 21.59 6.15 -14.36
C ASN A 83 22.02 7.62 -14.22
N ALA A 84 22.58 8.03 -13.10
CA ALA A 84 23.12 9.38 -12.91
C ALA A 84 24.35 9.66 -13.82
N GLY A 85 25.07 8.59 -14.21
CA GLY A 85 26.20 8.68 -15.15
C GLY A 85 25.82 8.67 -16.63
N SER A 86 24.59 8.31 -16.99
CA SER A 86 24.10 8.32 -18.36
C SER A 86 23.45 9.67 -18.66
N SER A 87 24.10 10.48 -19.48
CA SER A 87 23.66 11.81 -19.91
C SER A 87 22.50 11.83 -20.92
N VAL A 88 21.81 10.72 -21.10
CA VAL A 88 20.54 10.68 -21.82
C VAL A 88 19.46 11.05 -20.83
N GLN A 89 18.95 12.29 -20.87
CA GLN A 89 17.69 12.67 -20.25
C GLN A 89 16.62 11.74 -20.83
N ASP A 90 16.33 10.65 -20.11
CA ASP A 90 15.17 9.81 -20.41
C ASP A 90 13.91 10.66 -20.21
N ILE A 91 13.44 11.24 -21.30
CA ILE A 91 12.19 12.02 -21.29
C ILE A 91 11.07 11.07 -20.88
N ALA A 92 10.35 11.44 -19.81
CA ALA A 92 9.19 10.68 -19.38
C ALA A 92 8.09 10.78 -20.44
N GLN A 93 7.83 9.68 -21.17
CA GLN A 93 6.85 9.64 -22.28
C GLN A 93 6.18 8.26 -22.39
N GLY A 94 5.01 8.25 -23.05
CA GLY A 94 4.22 7.04 -23.31
C GLY A 94 3.22 6.72 -22.21
N THR A 95 2.49 5.61 -22.38
CA THR A 95 1.38 5.23 -21.47
C THR A 95 1.90 4.60 -20.20
N LEU A 96 1.37 5.06 -19.06
CA LEU A 96 1.61 4.52 -17.72
C LEU A 96 0.29 4.00 -17.15
N THR A 97 0.21 2.69 -16.90
CA THR A 97 -0.97 2.05 -16.32
C THR A 97 -0.78 1.87 -14.82
N ILE A 98 -1.69 2.44 -14.03
CA ILE A 98 -1.64 2.40 -12.56
C ILE A 98 -2.90 1.73 -12.03
N SER A 99 -2.74 0.66 -11.24
CA SER A 99 -3.83 0.03 -10.50
C SER A 99 -3.88 0.55 -9.08
N VAL A 100 -5.07 0.94 -8.61
CA VAL A 100 -5.25 1.55 -7.29
C VAL A 100 -6.61 1.18 -6.70
N PRO A 101 -6.74 1.00 -5.37
CA PRO A 101 -8.03 0.80 -4.73
C PRO A 101 -8.98 1.95 -5.06
N LYS A 102 -10.24 1.64 -5.33
CA LYS A 102 -11.24 2.62 -5.82
C LYS A 102 -11.27 3.91 -5.00
N ALA A 103 -11.30 3.77 -3.67
CA ALA A 103 -11.35 4.92 -2.78
C ALA A 103 -10.06 5.75 -2.82
N VAL A 104 -8.90 5.09 -2.76
CA VAL A 104 -7.59 5.77 -2.85
C VAL A 104 -7.45 6.46 -4.21
N GLY A 105 -7.86 5.79 -5.28
CA GLY A 105 -7.84 6.36 -6.64
C GLY A 105 -8.67 7.64 -6.72
N ARG A 106 -9.92 7.62 -6.21
CA ARG A 106 -10.82 8.77 -6.27
C ARG A 106 -10.38 9.92 -5.37
N PHE A 107 -10.07 9.63 -4.11
CA PHE A 107 -9.90 10.69 -3.09
C PHE A 107 -8.44 11.14 -2.91
N VAL A 108 -7.47 10.31 -3.33
CA VAL A 108 -6.04 10.60 -3.11
C VAL A 108 -5.30 10.80 -4.43
N ILE A 109 -5.38 9.83 -5.36
CA ILE A 109 -4.56 9.86 -6.58
C ILE A 109 -5.14 10.82 -7.63
N HIS A 110 -6.46 10.74 -7.91
CA HIS A 110 -7.09 11.57 -8.92
C HIS A 110 -6.86 13.09 -8.72
N PRO A 111 -6.95 13.65 -7.51
CA PRO A 111 -6.65 15.07 -7.30
C PRO A 111 -5.22 15.49 -7.69
N LEU A 112 -4.27 14.57 -7.60
CA LEU A 112 -2.86 14.80 -7.94
C LEU A 112 -2.59 14.71 -9.44
N MET A 113 -3.48 14.08 -10.22
CA MET A 113 -3.23 13.82 -11.65
C MET A 113 -3.14 15.08 -12.50
N ARG A 114 -3.88 16.14 -12.18
CA ARG A 114 -3.81 17.39 -12.93
C ARG A 114 -2.39 17.98 -12.93
N GLU A 115 -1.78 18.07 -11.76
CA GLU A 115 -0.42 18.61 -11.63
C GLU A 115 0.61 17.69 -12.30
N PHE A 116 0.47 16.37 -12.13
CA PHE A 116 1.35 15.40 -12.77
C PHE A 116 1.32 15.50 -14.30
N LEU A 117 0.13 15.53 -14.91
CA LEU A 117 -0.03 15.61 -16.37
C LEU A 117 0.47 16.94 -16.97
N VAL A 118 0.36 18.04 -16.21
CA VAL A 118 0.97 19.32 -16.61
C VAL A 118 2.49 19.26 -16.54
N ARG A 119 3.06 18.62 -15.50
CA ARG A 119 4.51 18.48 -15.34
C ARG A 119 5.16 17.52 -16.34
N TYR A 120 4.40 16.51 -16.80
CA TYR A 120 4.87 15.48 -17.74
C TYR A 120 3.94 15.34 -18.95
N PRO A 121 3.95 16.29 -19.88
CA PRO A 121 2.94 16.39 -20.95
C PRO A 121 3.01 15.28 -22.00
N GLN A 122 4.08 14.47 -22.00
CA GLN A 122 4.23 13.33 -22.92
C GLN A 122 3.86 11.99 -22.26
N VAL A 123 3.36 12.01 -21.01
CA VAL A 123 2.92 10.80 -20.31
C VAL A 123 1.39 10.72 -20.34
N ASP A 124 0.88 9.60 -20.86
CA ASP A 124 -0.53 9.23 -20.77
C ASP A 124 -0.75 8.33 -19.55
N VAL A 125 -1.66 8.72 -18.66
CA VAL A 125 -1.98 7.93 -17.47
C VAL A 125 -3.26 7.15 -17.66
N ARG A 126 -3.22 5.83 -17.46
CA ARG A 126 -4.37 4.94 -17.37
C ARG A 126 -4.57 4.52 -15.92
N LEU A 127 -5.56 5.09 -15.25
CA LEU A 127 -5.87 4.77 -13.86
C LEU A 127 -6.95 3.68 -13.81
N ARG A 128 -6.59 2.49 -13.28
CA ARG A 128 -7.52 1.38 -13.05
C ARG A 128 -7.93 1.35 -11.58
N LEU A 129 -9.22 1.53 -11.33
CA LEU A 129 -9.80 1.58 -9.98
C LEU A 129 -10.34 0.19 -9.61
N GLU A 130 -9.57 -0.59 -8.87
CA GLU A 130 -9.90 -1.99 -8.55
C GLU A 130 -9.44 -2.36 -7.13
N ASP A 131 -10.36 -2.97 -6.36
CA ASP A 131 -10.07 -3.43 -4.99
C ASP A 131 -9.54 -4.86 -4.97
N ARG A 132 -9.71 -5.63 -6.06
CA ARG A 132 -9.15 -6.98 -6.19
C ARG A 132 -7.62 -6.93 -6.30
N TYR A 133 -6.99 -7.98 -5.80
CA TYR A 133 -5.57 -8.20 -6.06
C TYR A 133 -5.34 -8.46 -7.57
N MET A 134 -4.37 -7.77 -8.14
CA MET A 134 -3.99 -7.91 -9.55
C MET A 134 -2.54 -8.40 -9.64
N ASP A 135 -2.27 -9.27 -10.59
CA ASP A 135 -0.91 -9.56 -11.01
C ASP A 135 -0.40 -8.44 -11.91
N LEU A 136 0.72 -7.79 -11.52
CA LEU A 136 1.25 -6.64 -12.26
C LEU A 136 1.68 -7.00 -13.67
N ILE A 137 2.17 -8.23 -13.88
CA ILE A 137 2.70 -8.69 -15.17
C ILE A 137 1.54 -9.14 -16.06
N ASP A 138 0.70 -10.05 -15.56
CA ASP A 138 -0.38 -10.65 -16.33
C ASP A 138 -1.47 -9.64 -16.70
N ASP A 139 -1.73 -8.66 -15.83
CA ASP A 139 -2.74 -7.62 -16.05
C ASP A 139 -2.19 -6.37 -16.79
N GLY A 140 -0.90 -6.33 -17.16
CA GLY A 140 -0.28 -5.22 -17.89
C GLY A 140 -0.31 -3.91 -17.10
N VAL A 141 0.02 -3.97 -15.81
CA VAL A 141 0.05 -2.83 -14.88
C VAL A 141 1.51 -2.45 -14.60
N ASP A 142 1.86 -1.20 -14.83
CA ASP A 142 3.22 -0.68 -14.55
C ASP A 142 3.44 -0.45 -13.05
N LEU A 143 2.44 0.17 -12.38
CA LEU A 143 2.48 0.52 -10.95
C LEU A 143 1.18 0.07 -10.27
N ALA A 144 1.26 -0.41 -9.04
CA ALA A 144 0.08 -0.65 -8.22
C ALA A 144 0.19 0.05 -6.86
N LEU A 145 -0.92 0.62 -6.39
CA LEU A 145 -1.07 1.03 -5.01
C LEU A 145 -1.88 -0.02 -4.27
N ARG A 146 -1.42 -0.40 -3.08
CA ARG A 146 -2.14 -1.37 -2.23
C ARG A 146 -2.00 -1.00 -0.77
N ILE A 147 -3.06 -1.24 0.00
CA ILE A 147 -3.06 -1.10 1.46
C ILE A 147 -2.70 -2.48 2.00
N THR A 148 -1.55 -2.59 2.65
CA THR A 148 -1.05 -3.86 3.21
C THR A 148 0.01 -3.60 4.28
N ASP A 149 0.16 -4.53 5.21
CA ASP A 149 1.25 -4.48 6.20
C ASP A 149 2.55 -5.07 5.64
N SER A 150 2.45 -5.89 4.58
CA SER A 150 3.60 -6.50 3.92
C SER A 150 3.34 -6.69 2.43
N PRO A 151 4.14 -6.08 1.55
CA PRO A 151 4.07 -6.31 0.12
C PRO A 151 4.32 -7.78 -0.23
N SER A 152 3.73 -8.22 -1.35
CA SER A 152 3.98 -9.58 -1.86
C SER A 152 5.44 -9.77 -2.25
N PRO A 153 6.03 -10.94 -1.96
CA PRO A 153 7.37 -11.27 -2.44
C PRO A 153 7.47 -11.15 -3.97
N GLY A 154 8.60 -10.63 -4.46
CA GLY A 154 8.84 -10.45 -5.89
C GLY A 154 8.45 -9.08 -6.45
N LEU A 155 7.85 -8.21 -5.64
CA LEU A 155 7.59 -6.83 -6.01
C LEU A 155 8.56 -5.89 -5.28
N HIS A 156 8.98 -4.85 -5.99
CA HIS A 156 9.57 -3.68 -5.35
C HIS A 156 8.46 -2.82 -4.77
N GLY A 157 8.70 -2.22 -3.62
CA GLY A 157 7.70 -1.41 -2.97
C GLY A 157 8.27 -0.21 -2.23
N LYS A 158 7.51 0.88 -2.24
CA LYS A 158 7.79 2.07 -1.45
C LYS A 158 6.58 2.37 -0.58
N PRO A 159 6.72 2.44 0.76
CA PRO A 159 5.65 2.88 1.63
C PRO A 159 5.39 4.37 1.40
N LEU A 160 4.12 4.76 1.32
CA LEU A 160 3.70 6.15 1.09
C LEU A 160 3.13 6.77 2.36
N ILE A 161 1.91 6.39 2.75
CA ILE A 161 1.22 6.94 3.91
C ILE A 161 0.50 5.85 4.71
N PRO A 162 0.36 6.01 6.04
CA PRO A 162 -0.51 5.16 6.83
C PRO A 162 -1.98 5.49 6.54
N ILE A 163 -2.81 4.45 6.45
CA ILE A 163 -4.25 4.58 6.28
C ILE A 163 -4.93 4.45 7.65
N LYS A 164 -5.50 5.55 8.11
CA LYS A 164 -6.27 5.62 9.35
C LYS A 164 -7.75 5.67 9.05
N HIS A 165 -8.56 5.07 9.91
CA HIS A 165 -10.01 5.17 9.87
C HIS A 165 -10.52 5.95 11.07
N LEU A 166 -11.59 6.70 10.84
CA LEU A 166 -12.33 7.44 11.84
C LEU A 166 -13.79 6.98 11.85
N ILE A 167 -14.45 7.23 12.96
CA ILE A 167 -15.89 7.11 13.05
C ILE A 167 -16.46 8.51 13.02
N CYS A 168 -17.40 8.75 12.12
CA CYS A 168 -17.93 10.08 11.85
C CYS A 168 -19.46 10.07 11.77
N ALA A 169 -20.07 11.17 12.17
CA ALA A 169 -21.47 11.46 11.99
C ALA A 169 -21.67 12.94 11.69
N THR A 170 -22.83 13.33 11.20
CA THR A 170 -23.18 14.75 11.09
C THR A 170 -23.59 15.31 12.45
N PRO A 171 -23.35 16.61 12.73
CA PRO A 171 -23.87 17.27 13.93
C PRO A 171 -25.39 17.12 14.08
N GLU A 172 -26.12 17.14 12.97
CA GLU A 172 -27.59 16.98 12.95
C GLU A 172 -28.01 15.59 13.42
N TYR A 173 -27.34 14.52 12.95
CA TYR A 173 -27.62 13.16 13.44
C TYR A 173 -27.39 13.05 14.95
N LEU A 174 -26.26 13.59 15.43
CA LEU A 174 -25.92 13.54 16.86
C LEU A 174 -26.87 14.37 17.73
N ARG A 175 -27.37 15.49 17.22
CA ARG A 175 -28.38 16.30 17.92
C ARG A 175 -29.70 15.53 18.11
N GLN A 176 -30.07 14.70 17.12
CA GLN A 176 -31.33 13.93 17.18
C GLN A 176 -31.21 12.64 17.99
N HIS A 177 -30.05 11.97 17.97
CA HIS A 177 -29.86 10.63 18.52
C HIS A 177 -28.92 10.56 19.72
N GLY A 178 -28.33 11.70 20.13
CA GLY A 178 -27.31 11.77 21.16
C GLY A 178 -25.91 11.55 20.62
N THR A 179 -24.90 11.94 21.40
CA THR A 179 -23.47 11.76 21.07
C THR A 179 -22.92 10.60 21.89
N PRO A 180 -22.39 9.53 21.25
CA PRO A 180 -21.76 8.44 21.99
C PRO A 180 -20.52 8.92 22.73
N GLU A 181 -20.37 8.56 24.01
CA GLU A 181 -19.22 8.88 24.85
C GLU A 181 -18.23 7.71 24.95
N LYS A 182 -18.71 6.50 24.74
CA LYS A 182 -17.94 5.25 24.77
C LYS A 182 -18.42 4.28 23.68
N PRO A 183 -17.58 3.30 23.30
CA PRO A 183 -17.92 2.36 22.22
C PRO A 183 -19.24 1.63 22.40
N GLU A 184 -19.62 1.25 23.63
CA GLU A 184 -20.88 0.54 23.91
C GLU A 184 -22.12 1.33 23.49
N ASP A 185 -22.07 2.65 23.54
CA ASP A 185 -23.22 3.51 23.20
C ASP A 185 -23.61 3.38 21.73
N LEU A 186 -22.65 2.94 20.85
CA LEU A 186 -22.91 2.66 19.44
C LEU A 186 -23.97 1.59 19.21
N ARG A 187 -24.29 0.77 20.21
CA ARG A 187 -25.39 -0.20 20.13
C ARG A 187 -26.77 0.45 20.00
N GLN A 188 -26.88 1.72 20.38
CA GLN A 188 -28.14 2.50 20.30
C GLN A 188 -28.19 3.36 19.02
N HIS A 189 -27.12 3.34 18.22
CA HIS A 189 -27.03 4.12 16.99
C HIS A 189 -27.13 3.26 15.73
N SER A 190 -27.62 3.87 14.64
CA SER A 190 -27.50 3.29 13.31
C SER A 190 -26.06 3.40 12.84
N CYS A 191 -25.38 2.28 12.65
CA CYS A 191 -23.99 2.24 12.21
C CYS A 191 -23.89 1.79 10.74
N ILE A 192 -23.22 2.57 9.91
CA ILE A 192 -23.03 2.29 8.49
C ILE A 192 -21.73 1.51 8.32
N SER A 193 -21.84 0.22 8.03
CA SER A 193 -20.71 -0.70 7.93
C SER A 193 -20.26 -0.94 6.48
N LEU A 194 -19.15 -1.67 6.32
CA LEU A 194 -18.64 -2.09 5.01
C LEU A 194 -19.57 -3.09 4.33
N GLY A 195 -20.05 -4.10 5.07
CA GLY A 195 -21.08 -5.05 4.59
C GLY A 195 -20.59 -6.11 3.63
N GLU A 196 -19.28 -6.40 3.55
CA GLU A 196 -18.74 -7.48 2.75
C GLU A 196 -18.78 -8.82 3.50
N THR A 197 -18.59 -8.75 4.81
CA THR A 197 -18.59 -9.93 5.69
C THR A 197 -19.41 -9.65 6.96
N PRO A 198 -19.91 -10.68 7.65
CA PRO A 198 -20.55 -10.51 8.95
C PRO A 198 -19.62 -9.89 10.02
N ALA A 199 -18.30 -9.97 9.82
CA ALA A 199 -17.33 -9.38 10.72
C ALA A 199 -17.31 -7.84 10.66
N ASP A 200 -17.73 -7.24 9.56
CA ASP A 200 -17.71 -5.77 9.36
C ASP A 200 -18.63 -5.00 10.31
N SER A 201 -19.56 -5.68 10.96
CA SER A 201 -20.39 -5.11 12.01
C SER A 201 -19.76 -5.23 13.41
N ARG A 202 -18.62 -5.88 13.56
CA ARG A 202 -17.84 -5.94 14.80
C ARG A 202 -16.77 -4.86 14.79
N TRP A 203 -17.10 -3.71 15.36
CA TRP A 203 -16.21 -2.57 15.42
C TRP A 203 -15.28 -2.66 16.61
N LYS A 204 -13.97 -2.57 16.33
CA LYS A 204 -12.91 -2.69 17.33
C LYS A 204 -12.29 -1.32 17.65
N PHE A 205 -12.18 -1.04 18.92
CA PHE A 205 -11.64 0.20 19.46
C PHE A 205 -10.47 -0.08 20.38
N ARG A 206 -9.54 0.87 20.46
CA ARG A 206 -8.40 0.83 21.37
C ARG A 206 -8.24 2.17 22.08
N LYS A 207 -8.07 2.13 23.40
CA LYS A 207 -7.75 3.32 24.23
C LYS A 207 -6.79 2.88 25.34
N ARG A 208 -5.62 3.54 25.46
CA ARG A 208 -4.61 3.27 26.50
C ARG A 208 -4.26 1.78 26.65
N GLY A 209 -4.07 1.09 25.54
CA GLY A 209 -3.69 -0.34 25.54
C GLY A 209 -4.84 -1.34 25.77
N LYS A 210 -6.03 -0.88 26.14
CA LYS A 210 -7.22 -1.73 26.23
C LYS A 210 -7.96 -1.73 24.89
N SER A 211 -8.38 -2.92 24.45
CA SER A 211 -9.19 -3.10 23.24
C SER A 211 -10.59 -3.53 23.60
N GLU A 212 -11.57 -2.95 22.92
CA GLU A 212 -12.98 -3.27 23.04
C GLU A 212 -13.55 -3.60 21.67
N THR A 213 -14.42 -4.59 21.58
CA THR A 213 -15.09 -4.96 20.33
C THR A 213 -16.60 -4.88 20.56
N ILE A 214 -17.26 -4.08 19.73
CA ILE A 214 -18.69 -3.82 19.83
C ILE A 214 -19.39 -4.38 18.61
N GLN A 215 -20.42 -5.17 18.82
CA GLN A 215 -21.36 -5.55 17.77
C GLN A 215 -22.24 -4.34 17.48
N THR A 216 -22.06 -3.74 16.33
CA THR A 216 -22.89 -2.64 15.83
C THR A 216 -24.01 -3.17 14.94
N HIS A 217 -25.03 -2.35 14.72
CA HIS A 217 -26.10 -2.64 13.80
C HIS A 217 -26.50 -1.38 13.04
N GLY A 218 -27.09 -1.55 11.88
CA GLY A 218 -27.57 -0.47 11.04
C GLY A 218 -28.38 -1.00 9.88
N ARG A 219 -29.16 -0.12 9.27
CA ARG A 219 -30.03 -0.47 8.15
C ARG A 219 -29.37 -0.33 6.78
N TYR A 220 -28.11 0.15 6.77
CA TYR A 220 -27.38 0.41 5.54
C TYR A 220 -25.93 -0.02 5.67
N ALA A 221 -25.45 -0.71 4.64
CA ALA A 221 -24.05 -1.11 4.50
C ALA A 221 -23.61 -0.92 3.05
N ALA A 222 -22.37 -0.48 2.84
CA ALA A 222 -21.81 -0.30 1.51
C ALA A 222 -20.29 -0.52 1.50
N ASN A 223 -19.81 -1.34 0.58
CA ASN A 223 -18.38 -1.63 0.42
C ASN A 223 -17.59 -0.52 -0.27
N HIS A 224 -18.22 0.58 -0.66
CA HIS A 224 -17.56 1.75 -1.23
C HIS A 224 -17.58 2.93 -0.25
N THR A 225 -16.41 3.42 0.17
CA THR A 225 -16.29 4.45 1.23
C THR A 225 -16.94 5.79 0.85
N GLY A 226 -16.95 6.17 -0.44
CA GLY A 226 -17.65 7.37 -0.89
C GLY A 226 -19.16 7.27 -0.70
N VAL A 227 -19.73 6.07 -0.93
CA VAL A 227 -21.15 5.81 -0.66
C VAL A 227 -21.45 5.85 0.83
N ARG A 228 -20.55 5.33 1.68
CA ARG A 228 -20.69 5.48 3.15
C ARG A 228 -20.59 6.93 3.60
N LEU A 229 -19.69 7.73 3.02
CA LEU A 229 -19.61 9.16 3.29
C LEU A 229 -20.92 9.87 2.93
N ASP A 230 -21.47 9.60 1.75
CA ASP A 230 -22.75 10.16 1.31
C ASP A 230 -23.88 9.77 2.27
N ALA A 231 -23.89 8.52 2.74
CA ALA A 231 -24.88 8.06 3.73
C ALA A 231 -24.74 8.80 5.08
N VAL A 232 -23.52 9.04 5.54
CA VAL A 232 -23.26 9.86 6.75
C VAL A 232 -23.74 11.28 6.53
N LEU A 233 -23.39 11.92 5.41
CA LEU A 233 -23.79 13.29 5.09
C LEU A 233 -25.32 13.46 4.99
N ASN A 234 -26.04 12.39 4.62
CA ASN A 234 -27.49 12.35 4.60
C ASN A 234 -28.11 11.90 5.94
N HIS A 235 -27.37 11.99 7.04
CA HIS A 235 -27.82 11.73 8.41
C HIS A 235 -28.33 10.29 8.67
N LEU A 236 -27.91 9.30 7.86
CA LEU A 236 -28.38 7.91 8.00
C LEU A 236 -27.78 7.18 9.19
N GLY A 237 -26.71 7.72 9.78
CA GLY A 237 -26.07 7.09 10.93
C GLY A 237 -24.60 7.51 11.13
N ILE A 238 -23.92 6.73 11.96
CA ILE A 238 -22.48 6.84 12.24
C ILE A 238 -21.75 5.93 11.28
N GLY A 239 -20.79 6.44 10.51
CA GLY A 239 -20.02 5.67 9.52
C GLY A 239 -18.55 5.53 9.90
N SER A 240 -17.96 4.36 9.60
CA SER A 240 -16.50 4.20 9.61
C SER A 240 -15.93 4.63 8.26
N LEU A 241 -15.05 5.62 8.27
CA LEU A 241 -14.51 6.24 7.06
C LEU A 241 -12.98 6.33 7.13
N PRO A 242 -12.25 6.04 6.05
CA PRO A 242 -10.85 6.41 5.96
C PRO A 242 -10.69 7.92 6.11
N LEU A 243 -9.66 8.36 6.82
CA LEU A 243 -9.39 9.78 7.05
C LEU A 243 -9.33 10.57 5.72
N PHE A 244 -8.67 10.03 4.70
CA PHE A 244 -8.58 10.69 3.39
C PHE A 244 -9.94 10.87 2.70
N THR A 245 -10.94 10.05 3.02
CA THR A 245 -12.31 10.20 2.50
C THR A 245 -13.09 11.24 3.31
N ALA A 246 -12.89 11.26 4.62
CA ALA A 246 -13.61 12.12 5.56
C ALA A 246 -13.06 13.56 5.61
N SER A 247 -11.78 13.76 5.29
CA SER A 247 -11.03 15.00 5.55
C SER A 247 -11.70 16.27 5.03
N ALA A 248 -12.22 16.25 3.80
CA ALA A 248 -12.87 17.42 3.21
C ALA A 248 -14.17 17.80 3.93
N ALA A 249 -14.99 16.81 4.31
CA ALA A 249 -16.23 17.03 5.03
C ALA A 249 -15.99 17.44 6.50
N LEU A 250 -14.94 16.88 7.13
CA LEU A 250 -14.48 17.31 8.45
C LEU A 250 -14.02 18.77 8.45
N ALA A 251 -13.21 19.17 7.45
CA ALA A 251 -12.73 20.53 7.31
C ALA A 251 -13.86 21.56 7.11
N ARG A 252 -14.96 21.16 6.47
CA ARG A 252 -16.15 22.01 6.30
C ARG A 252 -17.13 21.94 7.46
N GLY A 253 -16.87 21.10 8.48
CA GLY A 253 -17.77 20.90 9.60
C GLY A 253 -19.09 20.18 9.26
N GLU A 254 -19.18 19.55 8.08
CA GLU A 254 -20.36 18.79 7.65
C GLU A 254 -20.51 17.49 8.45
N ILE A 255 -19.37 16.91 8.84
CA ILE A 255 -19.29 15.76 9.74
C ILE A 255 -18.31 16.06 10.87
N VAL A 256 -18.46 15.36 11.98
CA VAL A 256 -17.52 15.41 13.12
C VAL A 256 -17.07 14.01 13.48
N GLN A 257 -15.86 13.92 14.04
CA GLN A 257 -15.37 12.66 14.56
C GLN A 257 -16.14 12.28 15.82
N VAL A 258 -16.59 11.05 15.88
CA VAL A 258 -17.22 10.44 17.06
C VAL A 258 -16.18 9.64 17.81
N LEU A 259 -16.22 9.63 19.15
CA LEU A 259 -15.27 8.92 20.02
C LEU A 259 -13.80 9.30 19.75
N PRO A 260 -13.40 10.58 19.74
CA PRO A 260 -12.06 10.99 19.32
C PRO A 260 -10.93 10.43 20.21
N ASP A 261 -11.23 10.07 21.45
CA ASP A 261 -10.28 9.47 22.39
C ASP A 261 -10.01 7.96 22.12
N TRP A 262 -10.77 7.36 21.21
CA TRP A 262 -10.69 5.95 20.87
C TRP A 262 -10.13 5.77 19.47
N GLU A 263 -9.09 4.98 19.35
CA GLU A 263 -8.58 4.55 18.06
C GLU A 263 -9.50 3.47 17.49
N PHE A 264 -10.08 3.72 16.33
CA PHE A 264 -10.83 2.72 15.60
C PHE A 264 -9.90 1.83 14.79
N ILE A 265 -9.99 0.51 15.00
CA ILE A 265 -9.16 -0.48 14.33
C ILE A 265 -9.99 -1.13 13.23
N SER A 266 -9.63 -0.84 11.99
CA SER A 266 -10.27 -1.39 10.80
C SER A 266 -9.35 -2.43 10.16
N ASP A 267 -9.92 -3.48 9.58
CA ASP A 267 -9.19 -4.47 8.78
C ASP A 267 -8.60 -3.87 7.48
N TYR A 268 -9.12 -2.71 7.05
CA TYR A 268 -8.62 -1.92 5.92
C TYR A 268 -7.65 -0.81 6.33
N SER A 269 -7.12 -0.85 7.53
CA SER A 269 -6.01 0.00 7.97
C SER A 269 -4.67 -0.66 7.63
N GLY A 270 -3.61 0.13 7.66
CA GLY A 270 -2.26 -0.34 7.35
C GLY A 270 -1.47 0.72 6.57
N GLN A 271 -0.44 0.30 5.88
CA GLN A 271 0.40 1.16 5.07
C GLN A 271 -0.05 1.13 3.61
N LEU A 272 -0.24 2.29 2.98
CA LEU A 272 -0.38 2.38 1.54
C LEU A 272 1.00 2.23 0.90
N TRP A 273 1.14 1.23 0.05
CA TRP A 273 2.36 0.95 -0.68
C TRP A 273 2.19 1.27 -2.16
N LEU A 274 3.24 1.82 -2.76
CA LEU A 274 3.43 1.89 -4.20
C LEU A 274 4.31 0.71 -4.61
N LEU A 275 3.81 -0.15 -5.50
CA LEU A 275 4.41 -1.43 -5.87
C LEU A 275 4.67 -1.47 -7.38
N TRP A 276 5.76 -2.15 -7.77
CA TRP A 276 6.09 -2.43 -9.17
C TRP A 276 6.91 -3.71 -9.30
N SER A 277 6.90 -4.32 -10.48
CA SER A 277 7.68 -5.53 -10.76
C SER A 277 9.18 -5.23 -10.87
N SER A 278 10.01 -6.17 -10.42
CA SER A 278 11.45 -6.10 -10.59
C SER A 278 11.81 -6.26 -12.08
N GLY A 279 12.37 -5.23 -12.71
CA GLY A 279 12.82 -5.24 -14.09
C GLY A 279 14.27 -4.77 -14.22
N LYS A 280 14.96 -5.17 -15.31
CA LYS A 280 16.33 -4.71 -15.58
C LYS A 280 16.41 -3.20 -15.81
N HIS A 281 15.34 -2.58 -16.25
CA HIS A 281 15.28 -1.15 -16.57
C HIS A 281 13.91 -0.60 -16.17
N MET A 282 13.92 0.48 -15.36
CA MET A 282 12.70 1.21 -15.00
C MET A 282 12.48 2.34 -16.02
N PRO A 283 11.40 2.34 -16.78
CA PRO A 283 11.08 3.43 -17.71
C PRO A 283 10.98 4.79 -17.01
N ALA A 284 11.43 5.86 -17.70
CA ALA A 284 11.42 7.21 -17.14
C ALA A 284 10.03 7.67 -16.67
N ARG A 285 8.95 7.28 -17.38
CA ARG A 285 7.56 7.57 -16.97
C ARG A 285 7.18 6.94 -15.62
N MET A 286 7.68 5.72 -15.33
CA MET A 286 7.44 5.08 -14.03
C MET A 286 8.21 5.79 -12.92
N ARG A 287 9.50 6.09 -13.16
CA ARG A 287 10.33 6.84 -12.21
C ARG A 287 9.71 8.19 -11.88
N ALA A 288 9.28 8.95 -12.90
CA ALA A 288 8.62 10.23 -12.73
C ALA A 288 7.37 10.15 -11.83
N MET A 289 6.53 9.11 -11.98
CA MET A 289 5.35 8.91 -11.13
C MET A 289 5.74 8.48 -9.72
N ILE A 290 6.71 7.59 -9.55
CA ILE A 290 7.20 7.14 -8.23
C ILE A 290 7.74 8.34 -7.44
N ASP A 291 8.57 9.17 -8.06
CA ASP A 291 9.16 10.35 -7.44
C ASP A 291 8.08 11.39 -7.10
N TYR A 292 7.15 11.64 -8.03
CA TYR A 292 6.04 12.57 -7.84
C TYR A 292 5.12 12.14 -6.68
N LEU A 293 4.68 10.88 -6.64
CA LEU A 293 3.85 10.38 -5.54
C LEU A 293 4.62 10.41 -4.22
N SER A 294 5.92 10.12 -4.22
CA SER A 294 6.75 10.19 -3.03
C SER A 294 6.89 11.60 -2.48
N GLU A 295 6.92 12.60 -3.36
CA GLU A 295 6.95 14.03 -3.00
C GLU A 295 5.59 14.48 -2.42
N LYS A 296 4.48 14.10 -3.08
CA LYS A 296 3.15 14.64 -2.78
C LYS A 296 2.42 13.92 -1.65
N MET A 297 2.62 12.61 -1.48
CA MET A 297 1.83 11.83 -0.52
C MET A 297 2.02 12.23 0.94
N PRO A 298 3.23 12.59 1.43
CA PRO A 298 3.37 13.11 2.79
C PRO A 298 2.54 14.38 3.04
N LEU A 299 2.39 15.25 2.02
CA LEU A 299 1.60 16.48 2.13
C LEU A 299 0.10 16.16 2.25
N VAL A 300 -0.40 15.16 1.54
CA VAL A 300 -1.80 14.70 1.66
C VAL A 300 -2.09 14.20 3.08
N SER A 301 -1.13 13.56 3.73
CA SER A 301 -1.25 13.10 5.11
C SER A 301 -1.28 14.26 6.13
N LEU A 302 -0.62 15.38 5.82
CA LEU A 302 -0.52 16.56 6.70
C LEU A 302 -1.72 17.50 6.59
N THR A 303 -2.45 17.48 5.48
CA THR A 303 -3.62 18.35 5.26
C THR A 303 -4.92 17.80 5.87
N ALA A 304 -4.89 16.60 6.44
CA ALA A 304 -5.99 16.10 7.24
C ALA A 304 -6.01 16.86 8.59
N PRO A 305 -7.11 17.55 8.95
CA PRO A 305 -7.21 18.18 10.26
C PRO A 305 -7.10 17.12 11.35
N TYR A 306 -6.29 17.42 12.37
CA TYR A 306 -6.17 16.61 13.58
C TYR A 306 -7.43 16.72 14.41
#